data_d3459025e32e88e14865fb5711896521
#
_entry.id   d3459025e32e88e14865fb5711896521
#
_cell.length_a   1.000
_cell.length_b   1.000
_cell.length_c   1.000
_cell.angle_alpha   90.00
_cell.angle_beta   90.00
_cell.angle_gamma   90.00
#
_symmetry.space_group_name_H-M   'P 1'
#
loop_
_entity.id
_entity.type
_entity.pdbx_description
1 polymer ?
#
loop_
_entity_poly.entity_id
_entity_poly.type
_entity_poly.pdbx_seq_one_letter_code
_entity_poly.pdbx_strand_id
1 'polypeptide(L)'
;MSQQRKFFPGWLVVASGFVIMATCYTIFVNCMSLFQPLIVSDLGITLAQYNISNAISTVVSVIGSLVIGHVADKVSGRVLGSLTVIATSAVLAGMSFVGELWQVYVLFAVSGCFAVASTRLLISLVTANWFAAKRGLAISIALSGSGFGGAILSPIVSSLIVSVGWRSAFLVLAAICMVAAVPITAYSFRTKPSEIGLKPLGENPGDPSVSTAGDKDEHAAPEVNVGWSRIKKSPAFWLLVVAFLFMGLVNGAILPNQVTNMTSVTVNGAKIVTGGHDPMWAGTVLSAYMVTVVIAKISLGAIYDRFGLRFGNVLGSVACIIACVALCFPATDLGPIVAAVSFGIGTCMGTITPTIAASKQFGMADLGKVTGTITSLEMVGGTVGAIVSGVLFDATGSFASAWIVCLACSVVMLVFLLASEPIAAKLRASVAGE
;
A
#
# COMPACT_ATOMS: atom_id res chain seq x y z
N MET A 1 10.76 46.14 2.33
CA MET A 1 9.63 45.61 1.52
C MET A 1 9.61 44.10 1.70
N SER A 2 8.67 43.58 2.47
CA SER A 2 8.50 42.14 2.73
C SER A 2 8.10 41.46 1.43
N GLN A 3 8.97 40.64 0.85
CA GLN A 3 8.58 39.71 -0.20
C GLN A 3 7.53 38.76 0.43
N GLN A 4 6.26 39.00 0.10
CA GLN A 4 5.21 38.01 0.30
C GLN A 4 5.68 36.71 -0.36
N ARG A 5 5.93 35.65 0.43
CA ARG A 5 6.24 34.31 -0.08
C ARG A 5 5.06 33.89 -0.96
N LYS A 6 5.19 34.07 -2.27
CA LYS A 6 4.18 33.60 -3.21
C LYS A 6 4.02 32.09 -3.03
N PHE A 7 2.79 31.66 -2.79
CA PHE A 7 2.45 30.26 -2.67
C PHE A 7 2.91 29.52 -3.94
N PHE A 8 3.74 28.48 -3.78
CA PHE A 8 4.24 27.70 -4.92
C PHE A 8 3.14 26.75 -5.42
N PRO A 9 2.70 26.85 -6.69
CA PRO A 9 1.59 26.05 -7.22
C PRO A 9 1.82 24.54 -7.18
N GLY A 10 3.06 24.06 -7.06
CA GLY A 10 3.38 22.64 -6.87
C GLY A 10 2.69 22.01 -5.65
N TRP A 11 2.39 22.79 -4.61
CA TRP A 11 1.63 22.29 -3.46
C TRP A 11 0.16 21.96 -3.80
N LEU A 12 -0.43 22.60 -4.81
CA LEU A 12 -1.75 22.22 -5.33
C LEU A 12 -1.71 20.86 -6.02
N VAL A 13 -0.60 20.53 -6.69
CA VAL A 13 -0.38 19.20 -7.28
C VAL A 13 -0.28 18.15 -6.18
N VAL A 14 0.44 18.44 -5.10
CA VAL A 14 0.51 17.56 -3.91
C VAL A 14 -0.87 17.37 -3.29
N ALA A 15 -1.65 18.45 -3.12
CA ALA A 15 -3.01 18.38 -2.61
C ALA A 15 -3.93 17.54 -3.51
N SER A 16 -3.82 17.66 -4.84
CA SER A 16 -4.56 16.82 -5.78
C SER A 16 -4.18 15.34 -5.64
N GLY A 17 -2.88 15.05 -5.56
CA GLY A 17 -2.39 13.69 -5.31
C GLY A 17 -2.94 13.13 -4.00
N PHE A 18 -2.94 13.94 -2.94
CA PHE A 18 -3.51 13.56 -1.64
C PHE A 18 -5.01 13.22 -1.75
N VAL A 19 -5.81 14.05 -2.43
CA VAL A 19 -7.24 13.80 -2.62
C VAL A 19 -7.50 12.53 -3.43
N ILE A 20 -6.76 12.30 -4.52
CA ILE A 20 -6.88 11.07 -5.32
C ILE A 20 -6.56 9.84 -4.45
N MET A 21 -5.50 9.90 -3.65
CA MET A 21 -5.14 8.82 -2.75
C MET A 21 -6.16 8.62 -1.64
N ALA A 22 -6.69 9.72 -1.09
CA ALA A 22 -7.69 9.67 -0.01
C ALA A 22 -9.05 9.15 -0.47
N THR A 23 -9.40 9.34 -1.74
CA THR A 23 -10.69 8.90 -2.32
C THR A 23 -10.52 7.65 -3.18
N CYS A 24 -10.05 7.79 -4.40
CA CYS A 24 -10.04 6.72 -5.41
C CYS A 24 -9.26 5.48 -4.96
N TYR A 25 -8.00 5.69 -4.54
CA TYR A 25 -7.16 4.57 -4.08
C TYR A 25 -7.71 3.93 -2.81
N THR A 26 -8.09 4.77 -1.84
CA THR A 26 -8.57 4.29 -0.52
C THR A 26 -9.84 3.46 -0.64
N ILE A 27 -10.84 3.93 -1.37
CA ILE A 27 -12.11 3.21 -1.50
C ILE A 27 -11.86 1.84 -2.12
N PHE A 28 -11.07 1.77 -3.20
CA PHE A 28 -10.86 0.52 -3.90
C PHE A 28 -9.87 -0.44 -3.21
N VAL A 29 -8.82 0.08 -2.59
CA VAL A 29 -7.78 -0.77 -1.99
C VAL A 29 -8.04 -1.03 -0.50
N ASN A 30 -8.42 0.01 0.25
CA ASN A 30 -8.50 -0.09 1.70
C ASN A 30 -9.92 -0.43 2.20
N CYS A 31 -10.97 0.15 1.58
CA CYS A 31 -12.35 -0.06 2.04
C CYS A 31 -13.05 -1.26 1.38
N MET A 32 -12.45 -1.87 0.35
CA MET A 32 -13.07 -2.99 -0.38
C MET A 32 -13.31 -4.22 0.53
N SER A 33 -12.50 -4.39 1.58
CA SER A 33 -12.71 -5.44 2.59
C SER A 33 -14.05 -5.33 3.34
N LEU A 34 -14.65 -4.13 3.42
CA LEU A 34 -15.99 -3.92 4.00
C LEU A 34 -17.10 -4.48 3.12
N PHE A 35 -16.89 -4.52 1.81
CA PHE A 35 -17.84 -5.03 0.82
C PHE A 35 -17.71 -6.53 0.58
N GLN A 36 -16.53 -7.10 0.82
CA GLN A 36 -16.24 -8.51 0.53
C GLN A 36 -17.29 -9.49 1.07
N PRO A 37 -17.63 -9.49 2.38
CA PRO A 37 -18.59 -10.47 2.92
C PRO A 37 -19.98 -10.33 2.30
N LEU A 38 -20.35 -9.11 1.90
CA LEU A 38 -21.64 -8.81 1.30
C LEU A 38 -21.73 -9.28 -0.16
N ILE A 39 -20.66 -9.00 -0.94
CA ILE A 39 -20.56 -9.44 -2.34
C ILE A 39 -20.54 -10.97 -2.41
N VAL A 40 -19.73 -11.62 -1.56
CA VAL A 40 -19.63 -13.08 -1.47
C VAL A 40 -20.99 -13.70 -1.13
N SER A 41 -21.70 -13.11 -0.14
CA SER A 41 -23.01 -13.59 0.28
C SER A 41 -24.10 -13.39 -0.79
N ASP A 42 -24.10 -12.26 -1.48
CA ASP A 42 -25.13 -11.90 -2.45
C ASP A 42 -24.99 -12.66 -3.78
N LEU A 43 -23.74 -12.87 -4.23
CA LEU A 43 -23.43 -13.63 -5.44
C LEU A 43 -23.39 -15.15 -5.21
N GLY A 44 -23.44 -15.63 -3.98
CA GLY A 44 -23.33 -17.06 -3.65
C GLY A 44 -21.99 -17.69 -4.05
N ILE A 45 -20.91 -16.89 -4.07
CA ILE A 45 -19.56 -17.33 -4.45
C ILE A 45 -18.73 -17.67 -3.22
N THR A 46 -17.56 -18.33 -3.43
CA THR A 46 -16.64 -18.62 -2.34
C THR A 46 -15.66 -17.46 -2.09
N LEU A 47 -15.05 -17.44 -0.92
CA LEU A 47 -14.00 -16.46 -0.58
C LEU A 47 -12.77 -16.59 -1.46
N ALA A 48 -12.39 -17.84 -1.81
CA ALA A 48 -11.31 -18.07 -2.75
C ALA A 48 -11.59 -17.46 -4.11
N GLN A 49 -12.80 -17.64 -4.65
CA GLN A 49 -13.23 -17.04 -5.92
C GLN A 49 -13.17 -15.51 -5.88
N TYR A 50 -13.65 -14.89 -4.79
CA TYR A 50 -13.53 -13.44 -4.64
C TYR A 50 -12.06 -12.99 -4.54
N ASN A 51 -11.21 -13.69 -3.77
CA ASN A 51 -9.82 -13.33 -3.61
C ASN A 51 -8.98 -13.48 -4.90
N ILE A 52 -9.42 -14.32 -5.86
CA ILE A 52 -8.85 -14.34 -7.22
C ILE A 52 -9.00 -12.97 -7.90
N SER A 53 -10.08 -12.21 -7.65
CA SER A 53 -10.23 -10.87 -8.21
C SER A 53 -9.14 -9.90 -7.73
N ASN A 54 -8.74 -9.98 -6.46
CA ASN A 54 -7.61 -9.22 -5.92
C ASN A 54 -6.29 -9.63 -6.60
N ALA A 55 -6.10 -10.92 -6.85
CA ALA A 55 -4.94 -11.43 -7.58
C ALA A 55 -4.89 -10.88 -9.02
N ILE A 56 -6.01 -10.89 -9.72
CA ILE A 56 -6.16 -10.32 -11.07
C ILE A 56 -5.80 -8.83 -11.05
N SER A 57 -6.38 -8.08 -10.11
CA SER A 57 -6.08 -6.64 -9.95
C SER A 57 -4.59 -6.39 -9.73
N THR A 58 -3.93 -7.20 -8.89
CA THR A 58 -2.50 -7.09 -8.62
C THR A 58 -1.65 -7.36 -9.86
N VAL A 59 -1.91 -8.44 -10.60
CA VAL A 59 -1.19 -8.77 -11.84
C VAL A 59 -1.37 -7.67 -12.89
N VAL A 60 -2.60 -7.22 -13.09
CA VAL A 60 -2.89 -6.12 -14.04
C VAL A 60 -2.24 -4.82 -13.59
N SER A 61 -2.13 -4.56 -12.28
CA SER A 61 -1.46 -3.34 -11.79
C SER A 61 0.04 -3.32 -12.11
N VAL A 62 0.70 -4.47 -12.09
CA VAL A 62 2.11 -4.58 -12.49
C VAL A 62 2.27 -4.26 -13.98
N ILE A 63 1.46 -4.88 -14.83
CA ILE A 63 1.47 -4.62 -16.28
C ILE A 63 1.07 -3.17 -16.56
N GLY A 64 0.01 -2.68 -15.93
CA GLY A 64 -0.48 -1.32 -16.05
C GLY A 64 0.57 -0.27 -15.67
N SER A 65 1.37 -0.52 -14.63
CA SER A 65 2.42 0.41 -14.21
C SER A 65 3.52 0.56 -15.26
N LEU A 66 3.85 -0.50 -16.00
CA LEU A 66 4.81 -0.44 -17.11
C LEU A 66 4.26 0.41 -18.28
N VAL A 67 2.98 0.19 -18.63
CA VAL A 67 2.31 0.96 -19.70
C VAL A 67 2.18 2.42 -19.32
N ILE A 68 1.73 2.72 -18.11
CA ILE A 68 1.51 4.08 -17.63
C ILE A 68 2.82 4.85 -17.52
N GLY A 69 3.93 4.21 -17.11
CA GLY A 69 5.24 4.83 -17.12
C GLY A 69 5.63 5.38 -18.49
N HIS A 70 5.35 4.63 -19.57
CA HIS A 70 5.62 5.07 -20.94
C HIS A 70 4.61 6.12 -21.46
N VAL A 71 3.36 6.04 -21.03
CA VAL A 71 2.28 6.97 -21.46
C VAL A 71 2.39 8.30 -20.72
N ALA A 72 2.82 8.31 -19.47
CA ALA A 72 2.96 9.51 -18.65
C ALA A 72 3.95 10.55 -19.23
N ASP A 73 4.91 10.10 -20.05
CA ASP A 73 5.84 11.01 -20.74
C ASP A 73 5.21 11.70 -21.96
N LYS A 74 4.15 11.13 -22.54
CA LYS A 74 3.54 11.57 -23.81
C LYS A 74 2.20 12.28 -23.62
N VAL A 75 1.51 12.00 -22.52
CA VAL A 75 0.16 12.51 -22.23
C VAL A 75 0.21 13.48 -21.05
N SER A 76 -0.54 14.58 -21.16
CA SER A 76 -0.65 15.54 -20.06
C SER A 76 -1.16 14.87 -18.77
N GLY A 77 -0.51 15.19 -17.65
CA GLY A 77 -0.89 14.67 -16.32
C GLY A 77 -2.35 14.96 -15.96
N ARG A 78 -2.90 16.09 -16.42
CA ARG A 78 -4.33 16.41 -16.24
C ARG A 78 -5.24 15.39 -16.91
N VAL A 79 -4.96 15.05 -18.17
CA VAL A 79 -5.76 14.09 -18.93
C VAL A 79 -5.64 12.70 -18.30
N LEU A 80 -4.41 12.27 -18.03
CA LEU A 80 -4.16 10.95 -17.46
C LEU A 80 -4.71 10.82 -16.03
N GLY A 81 -4.54 11.86 -15.20
CA GLY A 81 -5.09 11.90 -13.85
C GLY A 81 -6.62 11.92 -13.84
N SER A 82 -7.25 12.78 -14.69
CA SER A 82 -8.71 12.82 -14.78
C SER A 82 -9.28 11.51 -15.33
N LEU A 83 -8.65 10.90 -16.34
CA LEU A 83 -9.04 9.59 -16.87
C LEU A 83 -8.96 8.51 -15.79
N THR A 84 -7.90 8.53 -14.98
CA THR A 84 -7.73 7.61 -13.85
C THR A 84 -8.88 7.73 -12.84
N VAL A 85 -9.25 8.96 -12.46
CA VAL A 85 -10.35 9.20 -11.52
C VAL A 85 -11.69 8.77 -12.12
N ILE A 86 -11.96 9.15 -13.38
CA ILE A 86 -13.20 8.79 -14.08
C ILE A 86 -13.31 7.26 -14.23
N ALA A 87 -12.24 6.60 -14.66
CA ALA A 87 -12.23 5.14 -14.81
C ALA A 87 -12.44 4.43 -13.46
N THR A 88 -11.79 4.90 -12.39
CA THR A 88 -11.99 4.35 -11.04
C THR A 88 -13.43 4.56 -10.56
N SER A 89 -14.01 5.73 -10.78
CA SER A 89 -15.41 6.01 -10.46
C SER A 89 -16.37 5.14 -11.27
N ALA A 90 -16.08 4.91 -12.55
CA ALA A 90 -16.87 4.02 -13.40
C ALA A 90 -16.80 2.57 -12.93
N VAL A 91 -15.63 2.10 -12.48
CA VAL A 91 -15.46 0.77 -11.87
C VAL A 91 -16.30 0.66 -10.60
N LEU A 92 -16.25 1.66 -9.70
CA LEU A 92 -17.07 1.66 -8.48
C LEU A 92 -18.57 1.65 -8.81
N ALA A 93 -19.02 2.46 -9.79
CA ALA A 93 -20.39 2.43 -10.24
C ALA A 93 -20.77 1.06 -10.85
N GLY A 94 -19.86 0.46 -11.63
CA GLY A 94 -20.03 -0.87 -12.21
C GLY A 94 -20.23 -1.96 -11.14
N MET A 95 -19.49 -1.86 -10.02
CA MET A 95 -19.65 -2.80 -8.89
C MET A 95 -21.08 -2.82 -8.33
N SER A 96 -21.84 -1.73 -8.44
CA SER A 96 -23.26 -1.69 -8.02
C SER A 96 -24.17 -2.62 -8.84
N PHE A 97 -23.81 -2.90 -10.09
CA PHE A 97 -24.62 -3.67 -11.05
C PHE A 97 -24.15 -5.12 -11.22
N VAL A 98 -23.17 -5.54 -10.42
CA VAL A 98 -22.63 -6.90 -10.50
C VAL A 98 -23.69 -7.92 -10.11
N GLY A 99 -23.91 -8.92 -10.98
CA GLY A 99 -24.77 -10.08 -10.77
C GLY A 99 -24.02 -11.41 -10.88
N GLU A 100 -22.82 -11.42 -11.47
CA GLU A 100 -22.05 -12.63 -11.73
C GLU A 100 -20.56 -12.45 -11.45
N LEU A 101 -19.88 -13.54 -11.12
CA LEU A 101 -18.46 -13.55 -10.72
C LEU A 101 -17.52 -12.98 -11.79
N TRP A 102 -17.75 -13.29 -13.08
CA TRP A 102 -16.87 -12.80 -14.14
C TRP A 102 -16.86 -11.27 -14.26
N GLN A 103 -18.01 -10.62 -13.92
CA GLN A 103 -18.10 -9.15 -13.89
C GLN A 103 -17.19 -8.55 -12.82
N VAL A 104 -17.12 -9.21 -11.63
CA VAL A 104 -16.18 -8.84 -10.57
C VAL A 104 -14.75 -8.93 -11.10
N TYR A 105 -14.38 -10.01 -11.77
CA TYR A 105 -13.03 -10.19 -12.33
C TYR A 105 -12.66 -9.11 -13.33
N VAL A 106 -13.57 -8.76 -14.24
CA VAL A 106 -13.35 -7.68 -15.22
C VAL A 106 -13.17 -6.33 -14.53
N LEU A 107 -14.05 -5.99 -13.58
CA LEU A 107 -13.96 -4.72 -12.86
C LEU A 107 -12.67 -4.62 -12.01
N PHE A 108 -12.25 -5.71 -11.37
CA PHE A 108 -10.98 -5.75 -10.65
C PHE A 108 -9.76 -5.68 -11.59
N ALA A 109 -9.82 -6.25 -12.78
CA ALA A 109 -8.78 -6.08 -13.79
C ALA A 109 -8.65 -4.61 -14.22
N VAL A 110 -9.77 -3.95 -14.53
CA VAL A 110 -9.77 -2.53 -14.87
C VAL A 110 -9.27 -1.67 -13.72
N SER A 111 -9.68 -1.98 -12.49
CA SER A 111 -9.22 -1.26 -11.30
C SER A 111 -7.72 -1.43 -11.06
N GLY A 112 -7.16 -2.60 -11.34
CA GLY A 112 -5.72 -2.83 -11.25
C GLY A 112 -4.93 -1.84 -12.09
N CYS A 113 -5.41 -1.55 -13.29
CA CYS A 113 -4.78 -0.55 -14.17
C CYS A 113 -4.97 0.88 -13.65
N PHE A 114 -6.18 1.27 -13.31
CA PHE A 114 -6.51 2.67 -13.01
C PHE A 114 -6.47 3.00 -11.51
N ALA A 115 -7.11 2.23 -10.65
CA ALA A 115 -7.17 2.55 -9.23
C ALA A 115 -5.85 2.26 -8.49
N VAL A 116 -5.09 1.25 -8.89
CA VAL A 116 -3.87 0.83 -8.20
C VAL A 116 -2.62 1.36 -8.90
N ALA A 117 -2.39 0.98 -10.16
CA ALA A 117 -1.18 1.35 -10.89
C ALA A 117 -1.11 2.84 -11.19
N SER A 118 -2.17 3.40 -11.81
CA SER A 118 -2.17 4.80 -12.25
C SER A 118 -2.10 5.77 -11.08
N THR A 119 -2.89 5.56 -10.02
CA THR A 119 -2.93 6.52 -8.91
C THR A 119 -1.57 6.64 -8.24
N ARG A 120 -0.99 5.54 -7.79
CA ARG A 120 0.26 5.56 -7.01
C ARG A 120 1.47 6.01 -7.83
N LEU A 121 1.62 5.44 -9.04
CA LEU A 121 2.76 5.74 -9.91
C LEU A 121 2.68 7.18 -10.45
N LEU A 122 1.52 7.57 -10.98
CA LEU A 122 1.33 8.87 -11.59
C LEU A 122 1.51 10.00 -10.58
N ILE A 123 0.96 9.87 -9.38
CA ILE A 123 1.12 10.87 -8.31
C ILE A 123 2.61 11.03 -7.96
N SER A 124 3.34 9.92 -7.82
CA SER A 124 4.76 9.97 -7.51
C SER A 124 5.57 10.63 -8.63
N LEU A 125 5.31 10.29 -9.90
CA LEU A 125 6.00 10.87 -11.06
C LEU A 125 5.72 12.37 -11.20
N VAL A 126 4.44 12.76 -11.17
CA VAL A 126 4.04 14.17 -11.33
C VAL A 126 4.61 15.01 -10.19
N THR A 127 4.46 14.55 -8.94
CA THR A 127 5.02 15.27 -7.79
C THR A 127 6.55 15.40 -7.88
N ALA A 128 7.24 14.34 -8.33
CA ALA A 128 8.70 14.37 -8.51
C ALA A 128 9.16 15.41 -9.52
N ASN A 129 8.38 15.70 -10.56
CA ASN A 129 8.69 16.71 -11.56
C ASN A 129 8.55 18.16 -11.04
N TRP A 130 7.71 18.39 -10.03
CA TRP A 130 7.47 19.72 -9.45
C TRP A 130 8.46 20.10 -8.36
N PHE A 131 9.15 19.14 -7.75
CA PHE A 131 10.01 19.35 -6.60
C PHE A 131 11.42 18.79 -6.85
N ALA A 132 12.41 19.67 -7.00
CA ALA A 132 13.83 19.32 -6.94
C ALA A 132 14.30 19.21 -5.47
N ALA A 133 13.98 20.26 -4.68
CA ALA A 133 14.15 20.21 -3.23
C ALA A 133 12.89 19.67 -2.55
N LYS A 134 13.04 18.97 -1.42
CA LYS A 134 11.94 18.39 -0.61
C LYS A 134 11.06 17.40 -1.37
N ARG A 135 11.58 16.78 -2.46
CA ARG A 135 10.86 15.81 -3.30
C ARG A 135 10.26 14.66 -2.47
N GLY A 136 11.05 14.07 -1.59
CA GLY A 136 10.59 12.98 -0.71
C GLY A 136 9.43 13.40 0.19
N LEU A 137 9.51 14.59 0.78
CA LEU A 137 8.42 15.14 1.63
C LEU A 137 7.14 15.35 0.81
N ALA A 138 7.24 15.96 -0.37
CA ALA A 138 6.10 16.23 -1.21
C ALA A 138 5.38 14.94 -1.65
N ILE A 139 6.14 13.92 -2.09
CA ILE A 139 5.61 12.60 -2.45
C ILE A 139 4.98 11.93 -1.22
N SER A 140 5.64 11.97 -0.08
CA SER A 140 5.12 11.36 1.16
C SER A 140 3.80 11.99 1.60
N ILE A 141 3.67 13.32 1.53
CA ILE A 141 2.41 14.01 1.82
C ILE A 141 1.32 13.58 0.84
N ALA A 142 1.60 13.58 -0.47
CA ALA A 142 0.62 13.17 -1.48
C ALA A 142 0.13 11.72 -1.25
N LEU A 143 1.04 10.79 -0.99
CA LEU A 143 0.72 9.38 -0.77
C LEU A 143 0.09 9.08 0.60
N SER A 144 0.32 9.93 1.62
CA SER A 144 -0.30 9.77 2.95
C SER A 144 -1.82 9.93 2.91
N GLY A 145 -2.36 10.53 1.83
CA GLY A 145 -3.79 10.60 1.58
C GLY A 145 -4.50 9.25 1.70
N SER A 146 -3.85 8.14 1.32
CA SER A 146 -4.44 6.80 1.43
C SER A 146 -4.74 6.36 2.86
N GLY A 147 -3.84 6.61 3.79
CA GLY A 147 -4.06 6.29 5.20
C GLY A 147 -5.07 7.22 5.85
N PHE A 148 -4.94 8.53 5.59
CA PHE A 148 -5.85 9.54 6.10
C PHE A 148 -7.29 9.34 5.57
N GLY A 149 -7.41 9.10 4.25
CA GLY A 149 -8.68 8.76 3.62
C GLY A 149 -9.28 7.49 4.21
N GLY A 150 -8.48 6.44 4.43
CA GLY A 150 -8.93 5.19 5.04
C GLY A 150 -9.45 5.37 6.46
N ALA A 151 -8.78 6.19 7.26
CA ALA A 151 -9.21 6.48 8.62
C ALA A 151 -10.59 7.17 8.68
N ILE A 152 -10.86 8.08 7.74
CA ILE A 152 -12.11 8.83 7.68
C ILE A 152 -13.20 8.04 6.94
N LEU A 153 -12.86 7.45 5.79
CA LEU A 153 -13.86 6.84 4.92
C LEU A 153 -14.34 5.47 5.41
N SER A 154 -13.52 4.70 6.17
CA SER A 154 -13.94 3.36 6.61
C SER A 154 -15.24 3.39 7.44
N PRO A 155 -15.40 4.23 8.48
CA PRO A 155 -16.65 4.30 9.22
C PRO A 155 -17.79 4.90 8.38
N ILE A 156 -17.51 5.84 7.47
CA ILE A 156 -18.50 6.42 6.56
C ILE A 156 -19.03 5.34 5.61
N VAL A 157 -18.12 4.55 5.01
CA VAL A 157 -18.49 3.45 4.11
C VAL A 157 -19.32 2.39 4.84
N SER A 158 -18.93 2.02 6.07
CA SER A 158 -19.74 1.09 6.88
C SER A 158 -21.13 1.62 7.17
N SER A 159 -21.24 2.90 7.54
CA SER A 159 -22.53 3.55 7.76
C SER A 159 -23.39 3.60 6.50
N LEU A 160 -22.78 3.90 5.33
CA LEU A 160 -23.48 3.87 4.04
C LEU A 160 -23.97 2.45 3.71
N ILE A 161 -23.15 1.44 3.90
CA ILE A 161 -23.53 0.04 3.66
C ILE A 161 -24.76 -0.34 4.50
N VAL A 162 -24.78 0.04 5.78
CA VAL A 162 -25.89 -0.27 6.68
C VAL A 162 -27.16 0.50 6.30
N SER A 163 -27.03 1.77 5.91
CA SER A 163 -28.18 2.65 5.67
C SER A 163 -28.84 2.46 4.30
N VAL A 164 -28.05 2.27 3.22
CA VAL A 164 -28.57 2.23 1.84
C VAL A 164 -28.26 0.92 1.10
N GLY A 165 -27.58 -0.02 1.77
CA GLY A 165 -27.11 -1.27 1.16
C GLY A 165 -25.82 -1.10 0.35
N TRP A 166 -25.09 -2.21 0.16
CA TRP A 166 -23.76 -2.18 -0.46
C TRP A 166 -23.77 -1.72 -1.94
N ARG A 167 -24.81 -2.05 -2.71
CA ARG A 167 -24.93 -1.64 -4.12
C ARG A 167 -25.08 -0.13 -4.25
N SER A 168 -25.99 0.47 -3.49
CA SER A 168 -26.20 1.93 -3.49
C SER A 168 -25.00 2.67 -2.89
N ALA A 169 -24.32 2.07 -1.90
CA ALA A 169 -23.11 2.63 -1.33
C ALA A 169 -22.01 2.80 -2.40
N PHE A 170 -21.84 1.85 -3.32
CA PHE A 170 -20.90 1.99 -4.43
C PHE A 170 -21.22 3.18 -5.35
N LEU A 171 -22.50 3.45 -5.65
CA LEU A 171 -22.90 4.62 -6.45
C LEU A 171 -22.58 5.92 -5.73
N VAL A 172 -22.86 6.00 -4.43
CA VAL A 172 -22.52 7.19 -3.62
C VAL A 172 -21.01 7.41 -3.61
N LEU A 173 -20.22 6.34 -3.41
CA LEU A 173 -18.76 6.42 -3.40
C LEU A 173 -18.19 6.80 -4.77
N ALA A 174 -18.77 6.30 -5.87
CA ALA A 174 -18.42 6.71 -7.22
C ALA A 174 -18.68 8.21 -7.43
N ALA A 175 -19.82 8.72 -6.96
CA ALA A 175 -20.14 10.13 -7.02
C ALA A 175 -19.18 10.99 -6.17
N ILE A 176 -18.81 10.54 -4.96
CA ILE A 176 -17.81 11.21 -4.12
C ILE A 176 -16.46 11.30 -4.84
N CYS A 177 -15.98 10.21 -5.46
CA CYS A 177 -14.74 10.23 -6.24
C CYS A 177 -14.82 11.23 -7.39
N MET A 178 -15.93 11.22 -8.15
CA MET A 178 -16.12 12.17 -9.27
C MET A 178 -16.09 13.61 -8.81
N VAL A 179 -16.91 13.94 -7.79
CA VAL A 179 -17.09 15.34 -7.34
C VAL A 179 -15.85 15.85 -6.61
N ALA A 180 -15.20 15.03 -5.81
CA ALA A 180 -14.04 15.46 -5.04
C ALA A 180 -12.74 15.48 -5.86
N ALA A 181 -12.49 14.45 -6.67
CA ALA A 181 -11.19 14.29 -7.31
C ALA A 181 -11.11 14.82 -8.73
N VAL A 182 -12.18 14.77 -9.56
CA VAL A 182 -12.10 15.25 -10.96
C VAL A 182 -11.82 16.75 -11.06
N PRO A 183 -12.53 17.65 -10.35
CA PRO A 183 -12.29 19.08 -10.51
C PRO A 183 -10.88 19.49 -10.10
N ILE A 184 -10.39 18.98 -8.97
CA ILE A 184 -9.07 19.31 -8.45
C ILE A 184 -7.97 18.75 -9.35
N THR A 185 -8.17 17.55 -9.92
CA THR A 185 -7.23 16.90 -10.85
C THR A 185 -7.18 17.65 -12.18
N ALA A 186 -8.32 17.97 -12.76
CA ALA A 186 -8.41 18.71 -14.03
C ALA A 186 -7.80 20.12 -13.93
N TYR A 187 -7.93 20.78 -12.77
CA TYR A 187 -7.39 22.11 -12.55
C TYR A 187 -5.88 22.11 -12.30
N SER A 188 -5.39 21.31 -11.35
CA SER A 188 -4.06 21.48 -10.78
C SER A 188 -3.06 20.38 -11.13
N PHE A 189 -3.49 19.20 -11.61
CA PHE A 189 -2.60 18.05 -11.82
C PHE A 189 -1.83 18.12 -13.14
N ARG A 190 -0.88 19.08 -13.23
CA ARG A 190 -0.02 19.28 -14.41
C ARG A 190 1.23 18.42 -14.31
N THR A 191 1.68 17.86 -15.44
CA THR A 191 2.84 16.97 -15.49
C THR A 191 4.14 17.67 -15.09
N LYS A 192 4.35 18.90 -15.59
CA LYS A 192 5.60 19.65 -15.40
C LYS A 192 5.32 21.11 -15.05
N PRO A 193 6.14 21.74 -14.19
CA PRO A 193 6.02 23.17 -13.89
C PRO A 193 6.27 24.05 -15.13
N SER A 194 7.04 23.57 -16.10
CA SER A 194 7.29 24.29 -17.38
C SER A 194 6.02 24.55 -18.19
N GLU A 195 4.94 23.78 -18.01
CA GLU A 195 3.64 24.03 -18.65
C GLU A 195 3.01 25.39 -18.27
N ILE A 196 3.48 26.00 -17.18
CA ILE A 196 3.05 27.34 -16.71
C ILE A 196 4.22 28.30 -16.56
N GLY A 197 5.34 28.01 -17.23
CA GLY A 197 6.53 28.86 -17.21
C GLY A 197 7.28 28.89 -15.88
N LEU A 198 7.08 27.90 -15.01
CA LEU A 198 7.77 27.76 -13.74
C LEU A 198 8.87 26.71 -13.82
N LYS A 199 9.84 26.82 -12.91
CA LYS A 199 10.88 25.80 -12.66
C LYS A 199 10.48 24.96 -11.44
N PRO A 200 10.99 23.70 -11.31
CA PRO A 200 10.84 22.91 -10.11
C PRO A 200 11.33 23.66 -8.86
N LEU A 201 10.62 23.44 -7.73
CA LEU A 201 10.99 24.08 -6.47
C LEU A 201 12.40 23.63 -6.05
N GLY A 202 13.31 24.59 -5.85
CA GLY A 202 14.67 24.33 -5.44
C GLY A 202 15.68 24.09 -6.57
N GLU A 203 15.30 24.37 -7.83
CA GLU A 203 16.24 24.30 -8.97
C GLU A 203 17.10 25.57 -9.12
N ASN A 204 16.71 26.71 -8.55
CA ASN A 204 17.48 27.95 -8.63
C ASN A 204 18.62 27.96 -7.60
N PRO A 205 19.89 28.23 -8.02
CA PRO A 205 20.99 28.49 -7.07
C PRO A 205 20.69 29.81 -6.33
N GLY A 206 20.31 29.75 -5.08
CA GLY A 206 19.96 30.93 -4.27
C GLY A 206 18.53 30.92 -3.70
N ASP A 207 17.74 29.88 -3.96
CA ASP A 207 16.47 29.70 -3.29
C ASP A 207 16.71 29.29 -1.82
N PRO A 208 16.27 30.10 -0.83
CA PRO A 208 16.46 29.79 0.59
C PRO A 208 15.75 28.49 1.05
N SER A 209 14.95 27.86 0.16
CA SER A 209 14.41 26.52 0.37
C SER A 209 15.40 25.39 0.04
N VAL A 210 16.53 25.71 -0.59
CA VAL A 210 17.72 24.85 -0.76
C VAL A 210 18.61 24.98 0.49
N SER A 211 18.04 24.95 1.68
CA SER A 211 18.80 24.47 2.81
C SER A 211 18.97 22.98 2.55
N THR A 212 20.14 22.62 2.18
CA THR A 212 20.75 21.32 2.09
C THR A 212 20.23 20.37 3.19
N ALA A 213 19.05 19.76 2.93
CA ALA A 213 18.73 18.49 3.56
C ALA A 213 19.46 17.38 2.77
N GLY A 214 20.70 17.58 2.62
CA GLY A 214 21.80 16.83 2.14
C GLY A 214 23.03 17.42 2.79
N ASP A 215 22.97 17.68 4.10
CA ASP A 215 24.17 17.59 4.90
C ASP A 215 24.67 16.18 4.64
N LYS A 216 25.66 16.10 3.77
CA LYS A 216 26.64 15.04 3.84
C LYS A 216 27.01 15.01 5.33
N ASP A 217 26.56 13.96 6.01
CA ASP A 217 27.20 13.53 7.22
C ASP A 217 28.69 13.37 6.84
N GLU A 218 29.49 14.37 7.13
CA GLU A 218 30.95 14.36 6.93
C GLU A 218 31.62 13.24 7.75
N HIS A 219 30.83 12.44 8.44
CA HIS A 219 31.23 11.27 9.21
C HIS A 219 30.60 9.97 8.69
N ALA A 220 29.95 9.97 7.54
CA ALA A 220 29.53 8.71 6.90
C ALA A 220 30.82 8.02 6.40
N ALA A 221 31.15 6.87 6.99
CA ALA A 221 32.14 5.96 6.45
C ALA A 221 31.88 5.74 4.95
N PRO A 222 32.89 5.59 4.09
CA PRO A 222 32.73 5.51 2.65
C PRO A 222 31.68 4.43 2.34
N GLU A 223 30.65 4.83 1.61
CA GLU A 223 29.56 3.91 1.24
C GLU A 223 30.12 2.79 0.37
N VAL A 224 30.27 1.61 0.96
CA VAL A 224 30.67 0.41 0.22
C VAL A 224 29.52 -0.04 -0.65
N ASN A 225 29.64 0.23 -1.94
CA ASN A 225 28.65 -0.20 -2.93
C ASN A 225 28.98 -1.60 -3.44
N VAL A 226 28.08 -2.54 -3.20
CA VAL A 226 28.19 -3.89 -3.74
C VAL A 226 27.53 -3.93 -5.11
N GLY A 227 28.25 -4.31 -6.15
CA GLY A 227 27.71 -4.41 -7.52
C GLY A 227 26.68 -5.52 -7.66
N TRP A 228 25.70 -5.33 -8.54
CA TRP A 228 24.58 -6.27 -8.79
C TRP A 228 25.01 -7.72 -9.07
N SER A 229 26.14 -7.89 -9.77
CA SER A 229 26.69 -9.22 -10.08
C SER A 229 27.06 -10.04 -8.83
N ARG A 230 27.48 -9.36 -7.75
CA ARG A 230 27.80 -9.98 -6.46
C ARG A 230 26.55 -10.11 -5.60
N ILE A 231 25.66 -9.08 -5.60
CA ILE A 231 24.41 -9.09 -4.82
C ILE A 231 23.55 -10.30 -5.17
N LYS A 232 23.29 -10.55 -6.47
CA LYS A 232 22.44 -11.66 -6.92
C LYS A 232 22.98 -13.06 -6.58
N LYS A 233 24.28 -13.18 -6.28
CA LYS A 233 24.93 -14.41 -5.85
C LYS A 233 24.98 -14.56 -4.33
N SER A 234 24.69 -13.48 -3.60
CA SER A 234 24.76 -13.48 -2.13
C SER A 234 23.55 -14.14 -1.51
N PRO A 235 23.73 -15.04 -0.53
CA PRO A 235 22.63 -15.58 0.27
C PRO A 235 21.84 -14.46 1.01
N ALA A 236 22.47 -13.38 1.43
CA ALA A 236 21.82 -12.26 2.10
C ALA A 236 20.69 -11.66 1.26
N PHE A 237 20.91 -11.52 -0.07
CA PHE A 237 19.92 -11.00 -0.99
C PHE A 237 18.69 -11.92 -1.09
N TRP A 238 18.91 -13.22 -1.25
CA TRP A 238 17.80 -14.16 -1.36
C TRP A 238 17.04 -14.36 -0.07
N LEU A 239 17.72 -14.26 1.08
CA LEU A 239 17.03 -14.22 2.39
C LEU A 239 16.10 -13.01 2.51
N LEU A 240 16.54 -11.83 2.07
CA LEU A 240 15.67 -10.65 2.02
C LEU A 240 14.49 -10.86 1.07
N VAL A 241 14.76 -11.33 -0.14
CA VAL A 241 13.73 -11.56 -1.16
C VAL A 241 12.65 -12.51 -0.65
N VAL A 242 13.06 -13.63 -0.04
CA VAL A 242 12.11 -14.61 0.52
C VAL A 242 11.39 -14.08 1.77
N ALA A 243 12.07 -13.29 2.61
CA ALA A 243 11.43 -12.63 3.74
C ALA A 243 10.30 -11.70 3.29
N PHE A 244 10.52 -10.92 2.23
CA PHE A 244 9.48 -10.04 1.68
C PHE A 244 8.40 -10.79 0.89
N LEU A 245 8.69 -11.95 0.29
CA LEU A 245 7.67 -12.85 -0.24
C LEU A 245 6.69 -13.27 0.87
N PHE A 246 7.21 -13.67 2.05
CA PHE A 246 6.37 -14.00 3.21
C PHE A 246 5.63 -12.78 3.77
N MET A 247 6.26 -11.60 3.78
CA MET A 247 5.58 -10.35 4.13
C MET A 247 4.39 -10.08 3.20
N GLY A 248 4.59 -10.24 1.89
CA GLY A 248 3.52 -10.16 0.91
C GLY A 248 2.40 -11.14 1.19
N LEU A 249 2.72 -12.41 1.48
CA LEU A 249 1.74 -13.44 1.79
C LEU A 249 0.88 -13.04 3.00
N VAL A 250 1.50 -12.57 4.08
CA VAL A 250 0.79 -12.10 5.28
C VAL A 250 -0.10 -10.89 4.95
N ASN A 251 0.41 -9.90 4.22
CA ASN A 251 -0.38 -8.74 3.81
C ASN A 251 -1.57 -9.14 2.92
N GLY A 252 -1.34 -10.00 1.93
CA GLY A 252 -2.37 -10.46 1.00
C GLY A 252 -3.44 -11.33 1.66
N ALA A 253 -3.08 -12.09 2.70
CA ALA A 253 -4.04 -12.86 3.47
C ALA A 253 -4.90 -11.97 4.39
N ILE A 254 -4.30 -11.01 5.08
CA ILE A 254 -4.98 -10.22 6.13
C ILE A 254 -5.82 -9.11 5.52
N LEU A 255 -5.25 -8.29 4.62
CA LEU A 255 -5.90 -7.06 4.12
C LEU A 255 -7.31 -7.27 3.55
N PRO A 256 -7.56 -8.23 2.65
CA PRO A 256 -8.90 -8.43 2.10
C PRO A 256 -9.86 -9.08 3.10
N ASN A 257 -9.36 -9.94 4.00
CA ASN A 257 -10.19 -10.81 4.82
C ASN A 257 -10.41 -10.31 6.26
N GLN A 258 -9.75 -9.23 6.69
CA GLN A 258 -9.81 -8.75 8.07
C GLN A 258 -11.24 -8.39 8.52
N VAL A 259 -12.05 -7.78 7.65
CA VAL A 259 -13.43 -7.43 7.98
C VAL A 259 -14.31 -8.69 8.01
N THR A 260 -14.14 -9.58 7.06
CA THR A 260 -14.86 -10.87 7.04
C THR A 260 -14.54 -11.71 8.29
N ASN A 261 -13.29 -11.65 8.78
CA ASN A 261 -12.90 -12.31 10.03
C ASN A 261 -13.61 -11.76 11.28
N MET A 262 -13.95 -10.47 11.29
CA MET A 262 -14.64 -9.81 12.42
C MET A 262 -16.16 -9.98 12.38
N THR A 263 -16.75 -10.15 11.21
CA THR A 263 -18.20 -10.12 11.00
C THR A 263 -18.79 -11.51 10.76
N SER A 264 -19.55 -11.66 9.70
CA SER A 264 -20.08 -12.94 9.22
C SER A 264 -20.17 -12.91 7.70
N VAL A 265 -20.14 -14.06 7.08
CA VAL A 265 -20.28 -14.21 5.62
C VAL A 265 -21.20 -15.39 5.30
N THR A 266 -21.95 -15.34 4.22
CA THR A 266 -22.71 -16.47 3.71
C THR A 266 -21.97 -17.07 2.53
N VAL A 267 -21.58 -18.33 2.64
CA VAL A 267 -20.90 -19.09 1.58
C VAL A 267 -21.74 -20.30 1.23
N ASN A 268 -22.04 -20.51 -0.04
CA ASN A 268 -22.88 -21.62 -0.51
C ASN A 268 -24.23 -21.76 0.25
N GLY A 269 -24.84 -20.61 0.60
CA GLY A 269 -26.13 -20.58 1.33
C GLY A 269 -26.02 -20.82 2.85
N ALA A 270 -24.86 -21.16 3.37
CA ALA A 270 -24.61 -21.31 4.80
C ALA A 270 -24.04 -20.02 5.40
N LYS A 271 -24.69 -19.48 6.44
CA LYS A 271 -24.16 -18.33 7.18
C LYS A 271 -23.06 -18.80 8.15
N ILE A 272 -21.86 -18.34 7.92
CA ILE A 272 -20.69 -18.57 8.78
C ILE A 272 -20.46 -17.32 9.62
N VAL A 273 -20.62 -17.45 10.94
CA VAL A 273 -20.30 -16.36 11.88
C VAL A 273 -18.84 -16.53 12.30
N THR A 274 -17.99 -15.61 11.88
CA THR A 274 -16.56 -15.61 12.20
C THR A 274 -16.31 -14.89 13.53
N GLY A 275 -16.47 -13.57 13.57
CA GLY A 275 -16.39 -12.76 14.79
C GLY A 275 -17.75 -12.34 15.34
N GLY A 276 -18.75 -12.19 14.48
CA GLY A 276 -20.12 -11.81 14.84
C GLY A 276 -20.31 -10.33 15.18
N HIS A 277 -19.28 -9.50 14.98
CA HIS A 277 -19.39 -8.07 15.22
C HIS A 277 -20.20 -7.35 14.16
N ASP A 278 -20.78 -6.21 14.55
CA ASP A 278 -21.50 -5.32 13.64
C ASP A 278 -20.56 -4.74 12.56
N PRO A 279 -21.02 -4.62 11.30
CA PRO A 279 -20.28 -3.98 10.22
C PRO A 279 -19.79 -2.55 10.54
N MET A 280 -20.57 -1.76 11.30
CA MET A 280 -20.15 -0.41 11.71
C MET A 280 -18.96 -0.46 12.69
N TRP A 281 -18.98 -1.39 13.64
CA TRP A 281 -17.86 -1.63 14.53
C TRP A 281 -16.61 -2.08 13.77
N ALA A 282 -16.75 -3.00 12.82
CA ALA A 282 -15.65 -3.47 11.96
C ALA A 282 -15.04 -2.31 11.13
N GLY A 283 -15.86 -1.39 10.64
CA GLY A 283 -15.39 -0.17 9.98
C GLY A 283 -14.59 0.75 10.90
N THR A 284 -14.96 0.84 12.17
CA THR A 284 -14.23 1.60 13.19
C THR A 284 -12.86 0.97 13.48
N VAL A 285 -12.80 -0.35 13.59
CA VAL A 285 -11.53 -1.10 13.76
C VAL A 285 -10.63 -0.92 12.53
N LEU A 286 -11.20 -0.96 11.32
CA LEU A 286 -10.45 -0.68 10.09
C LEU A 286 -9.91 0.76 10.07
N SER A 287 -10.67 1.73 10.59
CA SER A 287 -10.19 3.11 10.77
C SER A 287 -8.98 3.17 11.73
N ALA A 288 -9.05 2.47 12.86
CA ALA A 288 -7.93 2.38 13.81
C ALA A 288 -6.67 1.77 13.16
N TYR A 289 -6.83 0.72 12.35
CA TYR A 289 -5.75 0.17 11.53
C TYR A 289 -5.12 1.23 10.63
N MET A 290 -5.93 2.01 9.89
CA MET A 290 -5.44 3.04 8.98
C MET A 290 -4.71 4.18 9.69
N VAL A 291 -5.22 4.63 10.85
CA VAL A 291 -4.52 5.62 11.71
C VAL A 291 -3.16 5.07 12.13
N THR A 292 -3.12 3.83 12.58
CA THR A 292 -1.86 3.19 12.99
C THR A 292 -0.87 3.09 11.82
N VAL A 293 -1.33 2.75 10.62
CA VAL A 293 -0.49 2.74 9.40
C VAL A 293 0.14 4.12 9.14
N VAL A 294 -0.61 5.21 9.28
CA VAL A 294 -0.07 6.57 9.09
C VAL A 294 1.01 6.88 10.13
N ILE A 295 0.73 6.63 11.40
CA ILE A 295 1.68 6.86 12.49
C ILE A 295 2.92 5.98 12.33
N ALA A 296 2.73 4.71 12.03
CA ALA A 296 3.82 3.74 11.86
C ALA A 296 4.72 4.08 10.68
N LYS A 297 4.18 4.54 9.55
CA LYS A 297 4.99 4.97 8.40
C LYS A 297 5.93 6.12 8.75
N ILE A 298 5.45 7.09 9.53
CA ILE A 298 6.27 8.23 9.96
C ILE A 298 7.32 7.78 10.98
N SER A 299 6.91 6.97 11.95
CA SER A 299 7.76 6.55 13.07
C SER A 299 8.80 5.51 12.67
N LEU A 300 8.46 4.58 11.77
CA LEU A 300 9.34 3.46 11.42
C LEU A 300 10.63 3.93 10.73
N GLY A 301 10.56 4.95 9.88
CA GLY A 301 11.75 5.58 9.29
C GLY A 301 12.69 6.11 10.36
N ALA A 302 12.18 6.88 11.30
CA ALA A 302 12.96 7.42 12.42
C ALA A 302 13.49 6.31 13.34
N ILE A 303 12.77 5.21 13.50
CA ILE A 303 13.21 4.04 14.26
C ILE A 303 14.42 3.38 13.57
N TYR A 304 14.36 3.19 12.25
CA TYR A 304 15.49 2.64 11.48
C TYR A 304 16.74 3.52 11.55
N ASP A 305 16.57 4.84 11.60
CA ASP A 305 17.69 5.77 11.67
C ASP A 305 18.30 5.79 13.07
N ARG A 306 17.47 5.79 14.12
CA ARG A 306 17.94 5.91 15.51
C ARG A 306 18.42 4.59 16.12
N PHE A 307 17.72 3.48 15.86
CA PHE A 307 17.95 2.18 16.52
C PHE A 307 18.51 1.12 15.57
N GLY A 308 18.69 1.45 14.29
CA GLY A 308 19.26 0.56 13.30
C GLY A 308 18.26 -0.40 12.66
N LEU A 309 18.74 -1.11 11.62
CA LEU A 309 17.93 -2.01 10.81
C LEU A 309 17.34 -3.18 11.62
N ARG A 310 18.19 -3.77 12.46
CA ARG A 310 17.82 -4.96 13.26
C ARG A 310 16.64 -4.71 14.18
N PHE A 311 16.66 -3.60 14.91
CA PHE A 311 15.58 -3.25 15.84
C PHE A 311 14.25 -3.01 15.10
N GLY A 312 14.27 -2.26 14.01
CA GLY A 312 13.06 -2.01 13.20
C GLY A 312 12.49 -3.28 12.58
N ASN A 313 13.35 -4.19 12.10
CA ASN A 313 12.95 -5.49 11.56
C ASN A 313 12.29 -6.36 12.64
N VAL A 314 12.86 -6.41 13.85
CA VAL A 314 12.26 -7.14 14.98
C VAL A 314 10.91 -6.54 15.35
N LEU A 315 10.83 -5.21 15.52
CA LEU A 315 9.61 -4.52 15.91
C LEU A 315 8.46 -4.82 14.95
N GLY A 316 8.69 -4.65 13.65
CA GLY A 316 7.64 -4.86 12.65
C GLY A 316 7.26 -6.33 12.49
N SER A 317 8.23 -7.26 12.54
CA SER A 317 7.93 -8.70 12.46
C SER A 317 7.17 -9.20 13.69
N VAL A 318 7.56 -8.76 14.89
CA VAL A 318 6.83 -9.08 16.13
C VAL A 318 5.42 -8.49 16.09
N ALA A 319 5.25 -7.30 15.54
CA ALA A 319 3.92 -6.72 15.34
C ALA A 319 3.06 -7.59 14.39
N CYS A 320 3.61 -8.13 13.29
CA CYS A 320 2.90 -9.09 12.43
C CYS A 320 2.53 -10.37 13.19
N ILE A 321 3.44 -10.90 13.99
CA ILE A 321 3.21 -12.10 14.82
C ILE A 321 2.05 -11.86 15.80
N ILE A 322 2.06 -10.75 16.53
CA ILE A 322 0.98 -10.36 17.44
C ILE A 322 -0.34 -10.23 16.70
N ALA A 323 -0.33 -9.60 15.51
CA ALA A 323 -1.52 -9.47 14.68
C ALA A 323 -2.11 -10.82 14.29
N CYS A 324 -1.28 -11.77 13.83
CA CYS A 324 -1.74 -13.12 13.46
C CYS A 324 -2.34 -13.88 14.66
N VAL A 325 -1.72 -13.78 15.83
CA VAL A 325 -2.26 -14.36 17.07
C VAL A 325 -3.60 -13.72 17.44
N ALA A 326 -3.69 -12.40 17.41
CA ALA A 326 -4.90 -11.67 17.76
C ALA A 326 -6.07 -11.97 16.80
N LEU A 327 -5.80 -12.17 15.51
CA LEU A 327 -6.79 -12.56 14.51
C LEU A 327 -7.41 -13.96 14.75
N CYS A 328 -6.77 -14.81 15.53
CA CYS A 328 -7.34 -16.10 15.95
C CYS A 328 -8.48 -15.95 16.99
N PHE A 329 -8.68 -14.74 17.53
CA PHE A 329 -9.73 -14.45 18.54
C PHE A 329 -10.73 -13.41 18.02
N PRO A 330 -11.40 -13.65 16.86
CA PRO A 330 -12.23 -12.65 16.19
C PRO A 330 -13.51 -12.31 16.95
N ALA A 331 -14.01 -13.19 17.80
CA ALA A 331 -15.24 -13.01 18.59
C ALA A 331 -15.07 -12.12 19.84
N THR A 332 -13.83 -11.76 20.18
CA THR A 332 -13.55 -10.85 21.29
C THR A 332 -13.42 -9.42 20.79
N ASP A 333 -13.85 -8.42 21.57
CA ASP A 333 -13.66 -7.01 21.19
C ASP A 333 -12.17 -6.63 21.11
N LEU A 334 -11.36 -7.22 21.98
CA LEU A 334 -9.92 -6.90 22.08
C LEU A 334 -9.10 -7.50 20.93
N GLY A 335 -9.43 -8.72 20.46
CA GLY A 335 -8.68 -9.40 19.41
C GLY A 335 -8.55 -8.59 18.14
N PRO A 336 -9.64 -8.19 17.49
CA PRO A 336 -9.59 -7.36 16.28
C PRO A 336 -8.93 -5.99 16.48
N ILE A 337 -9.08 -5.35 17.65
CA ILE A 337 -8.42 -4.06 17.94
C ILE A 337 -6.90 -4.25 18.02
N VAL A 338 -6.43 -5.26 18.77
CA VAL A 338 -5.01 -5.59 18.87
C VAL A 338 -4.46 -5.97 17.50
N ALA A 339 -5.20 -6.77 16.73
CA ALA A 339 -4.83 -7.12 15.37
C ALA A 339 -4.68 -5.89 14.47
N ALA A 340 -5.64 -4.97 14.51
CA ALA A 340 -5.64 -3.74 13.71
C ALA A 340 -4.42 -2.86 14.02
N VAL A 341 -4.14 -2.62 15.29
CA VAL A 341 -2.99 -1.82 15.73
C VAL A 341 -1.67 -2.52 15.40
N SER A 342 -1.53 -3.78 15.74
CA SER A 342 -0.29 -4.52 15.50
C SER A 342 -0.02 -4.70 14.01
N PHE A 343 -1.04 -5.04 13.22
CA PHE A 343 -0.91 -5.18 11.77
C PHE A 343 -0.63 -3.84 11.09
N GLY A 344 -1.18 -2.73 11.60
CA GLY A 344 -0.88 -1.38 11.10
C GLY A 344 0.61 -1.04 11.22
N ILE A 345 1.29 -1.47 12.28
CA ILE A 345 2.74 -1.35 12.43
C ILE A 345 3.45 -2.31 11.48
N GLY A 346 3.06 -3.58 11.47
CA GLY A 346 3.71 -4.64 10.70
C GLY A 346 3.65 -4.40 9.19
N THR A 347 2.49 -4.05 8.65
CA THR A 347 2.30 -3.84 7.20
C THR A 347 3.18 -2.72 6.63
N CYS A 348 3.61 -1.75 7.48
CA CYS A 348 4.49 -0.67 7.05
C CYS A 348 5.88 -1.17 6.64
N MET A 349 6.31 -2.33 7.13
CA MET A 349 7.56 -2.95 6.70
C MET A 349 7.58 -3.22 5.19
N GLY A 350 6.48 -3.71 4.61
CA GLY A 350 6.41 -3.98 3.17
C GLY A 350 6.66 -2.75 2.30
N THR A 351 6.34 -1.55 2.78
CA THR A 351 6.50 -0.33 1.99
C THR A 351 7.80 0.43 2.22
N ILE A 352 8.37 0.37 3.42
CA ILE A 352 9.51 1.19 3.82
C ILE A 352 10.81 0.37 3.88
N THR A 353 10.74 -0.81 4.47
CA THR A 353 11.92 -1.63 4.75
C THR A 353 12.66 -2.13 3.51
N PRO A 354 12.03 -2.48 2.37
CA PRO A 354 12.76 -2.93 1.18
C PRO A 354 13.85 -1.96 0.76
N THR A 355 13.53 -0.67 0.71
CA THR A 355 14.47 0.37 0.30
C THR A 355 15.55 0.60 1.35
N ILE A 356 15.19 0.65 2.63
CA ILE A 356 16.15 0.87 3.74
C ILE A 356 17.06 -0.34 3.90
N ALA A 357 16.54 -1.56 3.83
CA ALA A 357 17.34 -2.76 3.93
C ALA A 357 18.31 -2.90 2.74
N ALA A 358 17.82 -2.61 1.53
CA ALA A 358 18.66 -2.63 0.33
C ALA A 358 19.80 -1.62 0.40
N SER A 359 19.53 -0.36 0.77
CA SER A 359 20.54 0.68 0.89
C SER A 359 21.57 0.37 2.00
N LYS A 360 21.08 -0.02 3.18
CA LYS A 360 21.97 -0.32 4.33
C LYS A 360 22.77 -1.61 4.16
N GLN A 361 22.28 -2.61 3.42
CA GLN A 361 22.95 -3.89 3.24
C GLN A 361 23.83 -3.96 2.00
N PHE A 362 23.49 -3.26 0.90
CA PHE A 362 24.18 -3.41 -0.39
C PHE A 362 24.70 -2.08 -0.96
N GLY A 363 24.32 -0.91 -0.38
CA GLY A 363 24.67 0.41 -0.88
C GLY A 363 23.69 0.97 -1.90
N MET A 364 24.02 2.09 -2.51
CA MET A 364 23.12 2.89 -3.34
C MET A 364 23.23 2.58 -4.85
N ALA A 365 24.33 1.98 -5.32
CA ALA A 365 24.64 1.85 -6.74
C ALA A 365 23.59 1.09 -7.56
N ASP A 366 23.07 -0.03 -7.05
CA ASP A 366 22.04 -0.87 -7.70
C ASP A 366 20.74 -0.93 -6.91
N LEU A 367 20.47 0.10 -6.07
CA LEU A 367 19.31 0.15 -5.17
C LEU A 367 17.98 -0.16 -5.88
N GLY A 368 17.78 0.41 -7.06
CA GLY A 368 16.55 0.19 -7.84
C GLY A 368 16.34 -1.26 -8.26
N LYS A 369 17.41 -1.98 -8.65
CA LYS A 369 17.32 -3.40 -9.02
C LYS A 369 17.02 -4.27 -7.82
N VAL A 370 17.68 -4.01 -6.69
CA VAL A 370 17.50 -4.75 -5.44
C VAL A 370 16.08 -4.55 -4.92
N THR A 371 15.67 -3.30 -4.73
CA THR A 371 14.33 -2.96 -4.22
C THR A 371 13.24 -3.44 -5.18
N GLY A 372 13.43 -3.27 -6.49
CA GLY A 372 12.48 -3.73 -7.50
C GLY A 372 12.26 -5.24 -7.44
N THR A 373 13.33 -6.04 -7.29
CA THR A 373 13.19 -7.50 -7.17
C THR A 373 12.45 -7.88 -5.88
N ILE A 374 12.81 -7.26 -4.74
CA ILE A 374 12.18 -7.51 -3.45
C ILE A 374 10.67 -7.21 -3.52
N THR A 375 10.30 -6.02 -4.00
CA THR A 375 8.89 -5.60 -4.06
C THR A 375 8.08 -6.41 -5.08
N SER A 376 8.69 -6.87 -6.18
CA SER A 376 8.01 -7.75 -7.14
C SER A 376 7.64 -9.09 -6.51
N LEU A 377 8.56 -9.69 -5.73
CA LEU A 377 8.26 -10.95 -5.05
C LEU A 377 7.30 -10.76 -3.86
N GLU A 378 7.34 -9.63 -3.19
CA GLU A 378 6.32 -9.26 -2.20
C GLU A 378 4.92 -9.23 -2.82
N MET A 379 4.76 -8.66 -4.01
CA MET A 379 3.47 -8.65 -4.74
C MET A 379 3.00 -10.07 -5.11
N VAL A 380 3.93 -10.94 -5.53
CA VAL A 380 3.62 -12.37 -5.77
C VAL A 380 3.15 -13.02 -4.48
N GLY A 381 3.86 -12.80 -3.37
CA GLY A 381 3.45 -13.28 -2.05
C GLY A 381 2.04 -12.81 -1.67
N GLY A 382 1.74 -11.53 -1.90
CA GLY A 382 0.41 -10.97 -1.64
C GLY A 382 -0.70 -11.65 -2.42
N THR A 383 -0.46 -11.90 -3.70
CA THR A 383 -1.38 -12.64 -4.56
C THR A 383 -1.65 -14.06 -4.04
N VAL A 384 -0.58 -14.79 -3.69
CA VAL A 384 -0.68 -16.15 -3.13
C VAL A 384 -1.39 -16.13 -1.79
N GLY A 385 -1.06 -15.19 -0.91
CA GLY A 385 -1.67 -15.06 0.42
C GLY A 385 -3.19 -14.85 0.38
N ALA A 386 -3.66 -13.98 -0.53
CA ALA A 386 -5.09 -13.74 -0.72
C ALA A 386 -5.83 -15.02 -1.15
N ILE A 387 -5.28 -15.76 -2.12
CA ILE A 387 -5.90 -17.00 -2.60
C ILE A 387 -5.87 -18.10 -1.53
N VAL A 388 -4.70 -18.32 -0.90
CA VAL A 388 -4.52 -19.37 0.11
C VAL A 388 -5.44 -19.15 1.30
N SER A 389 -5.57 -17.91 1.80
CA SER A 389 -6.46 -17.62 2.92
C SER A 389 -7.93 -17.87 2.58
N GLY A 390 -8.36 -17.58 1.36
CA GLY A 390 -9.72 -17.89 0.88
C GLY A 390 -9.96 -19.39 0.78
N VAL A 391 -9.04 -20.14 0.17
CA VAL A 391 -9.15 -21.62 0.04
C VAL A 391 -9.19 -22.30 1.42
N LEU A 392 -8.34 -21.88 2.36
CA LEU A 392 -8.34 -22.41 3.70
C LEU A 392 -9.65 -22.11 4.43
N PHE A 393 -10.21 -20.92 4.26
CA PHE A 393 -11.51 -20.58 4.81
C PHE A 393 -12.64 -21.41 4.18
N ASP A 394 -12.68 -21.51 2.86
CA ASP A 394 -13.70 -22.28 2.16
C ASP A 394 -13.68 -23.77 2.56
N ALA A 395 -12.49 -24.31 2.88
CA ALA A 395 -12.33 -25.69 3.31
C ALA A 395 -12.70 -25.96 4.78
N THR A 396 -12.50 -24.96 5.66
CA THR A 396 -12.60 -25.16 7.13
C THR A 396 -13.75 -24.37 7.78
N GLY A 397 -14.32 -23.41 7.08
CA GLY A 397 -15.30 -22.45 7.62
C GLY A 397 -14.70 -21.46 8.64
N SER A 398 -13.37 -21.41 8.75
CA SER A 398 -12.68 -20.55 9.72
C SER A 398 -11.36 -20.01 9.15
N PHE A 399 -11.00 -18.80 9.53
CA PHE A 399 -9.70 -18.23 9.19
C PHE A 399 -8.55 -18.70 10.10
N ALA A 400 -8.82 -19.48 11.17
CA ALA A 400 -7.78 -19.87 12.12
C ALA A 400 -6.59 -20.57 11.46
N SER A 401 -6.84 -21.48 10.52
CA SER A 401 -5.80 -22.15 9.73
C SER A 401 -4.97 -21.17 8.88
N ALA A 402 -5.62 -20.18 8.28
CA ALA A 402 -4.94 -19.13 7.51
C ALA A 402 -4.03 -18.27 8.41
N TRP A 403 -4.52 -17.91 9.61
CA TRP A 403 -3.72 -17.11 10.55
C TRP A 403 -2.54 -17.89 11.14
N ILE A 404 -2.67 -19.20 11.35
CA ILE A 404 -1.54 -20.05 11.74
C ILE A 404 -0.47 -20.10 10.65
N VAL A 405 -0.86 -20.22 9.38
CA VAL A 405 0.09 -20.15 8.25
C VAL A 405 0.77 -18.78 8.21
N CYS A 406 0.00 -17.68 8.35
CA CYS A 406 0.55 -16.32 8.40
C CYS A 406 1.51 -16.14 9.59
N LEU A 407 1.19 -16.71 10.74
CA LEU A 407 2.06 -16.71 11.94
C LEU A 407 3.39 -17.40 11.64
N ALA A 408 3.35 -18.60 11.07
CA ALA A 408 4.57 -19.33 10.66
C ALA A 408 5.40 -18.53 9.66
N CYS A 409 4.75 -17.93 8.64
CA CYS A 409 5.41 -17.06 7.66
C CYS A 409 6.05 -15.83 8.32
N SER A 410 5.37 -15.20 9.30
CA SER A 410 5.90 -14.04 10.03
C SER A 410 7.14 -14.40 10.87
N VAL A 411 7.15 -15.59 11.48
CA VAL A 411 8.33 -16.08 12.23
C VAL A 411 9.49 -16.35 11.27
N VAL A 412 9.25 -17.04 10.15
CA VAL A 412 10.29 -17.31 9.14
C VAL A 412 10.83 -16.00 8.55
N MET A 413 9.94 -15.04 8.26
CA MET A 413 10.32 -13.70 7.82
C MET A 413 11.28 -13.03 8.81
N LEU A 414 10.95 -13.04 10.11
CA LEU A 414 11.82 -12.47 11.15
C LEU A 414 13.21 -13.14 11.14
N VAL A 415 13.25 -14.47 11.10
CA VAL A 415 14.52 -15.23 11.09
C VAL A 415 15.36 -14.85 9.86
N PHE A 416 14.75 -14.76 8.68
CA PHE A 416 15.44 -14.44 7.44
C PHE A 416 15.95 -13.00 7.41
N LEU A 417 15.16 -12.05 7.90
CA LEU A 417 15.59 -10.66 8.03
C LEU A 417 16.81 -10.54 8.95
N LEU A 418 16.79 -11.20 10.10
CA LEU A 418 17.90 -11.19 11.05
C LEU A 418 19.14 -11.92 10.52
N ALA A 419 18.95 -13.02 9.78
CA ALA A 419 20.06 -13.78 9.20
C ALA A 419 20.72 -13.07 8.01
N SER A 420 19.97 -12.22 7.27
CA SER A 420 20.51 -11.48 6.12
C SER A 420 21.56 -10.44 6.53
N GLU A 421 21.39 -9.79 7.69
CA GLU A 421 22.25 -8.68 8.13
C GLU A 421 23.74 -9.07 8.31
N PRO A 422 24.09 -10.11 9.09
CA PRO A 422 25.50 -10.48 9.27
C PRO A 422 26.14 -11.00 7.99
N ILE A 423 25.36 -11.64 7.09
CA ILE A 423 25.88 -12.12 5.80
C ILE A 423 26.18 -10.94 4.88
N ALA A 424 25.28 -9.95 4.84
CA ALA A 424 25.49 -8.72 4.07
C ALA A 424 26.65 -7.89 4.61
N ALA A 425 26.85 -7.86 5.93
CA ALA A 425 27.99 -7.19 6.55
C ALA A 425 29.34 -7.84 6.14
N LYS A 426 29.41 -9.17 6.11
CA LYS A 426 30.60 -9.89 5.62
C LYS A 426 30.84 -9.61 4.13
N LEU A 427 29.80 -9.56 3.32
CA LEU A 427 29.91 -9.26 1.89
C LEU A 427 30.46 -7.84 1.67
N ARG A 428 29.98 -6.84 2.44
CA ARG A 428 30.52 -5.47 2.35
C ARG A 428 31.98 -5.39 2.80
N ALA A 429 32.34 -6.08 3.86
CA ALA A 429 33.72 -6.12 4.33
C ALA A 429 34.67 -6.74 3.28
N SER A 430 34.25 -7.76 2.56
CA SER A 430 35.05 -8.35 1.47
C SER A 430 35.25 -7.39 0.28
N VAL A 431 34.23 -6.55 -0.02
CA VAL A 431 34.34 -5.54 -1.09
C VAL A 431 35.16 -4.32 -0.67
N ALA A 432 35.13 -3.96 0.61
CA ALA A 432 35.92 -2.84 1.14
C ALA A 432 37.44 -3.16 1.28
N GLY A 433 37.80 -4.45 1.33
CA GLY A 433 39.15 -4.93 1.41
C GLY A 433 39.87 -5.16 0.07
N GLU A 434 39.13 -5.06 -1.03
CA GLU A 434 39.62 -5.08 -2.42
C GLU A 434 39.89 -3.65 -2.94
#